data_241400063855e70feb4379198f8029dd
#
_entry.id   241400063855e70feb4379198f8029dd
#
_cell.length_a   1.000
_cell.length_b   1.000
_cell.length_c   1.000
_cell.angle_alpha   90.00
_cell.angle_beta   90.00
_cell.angle_gamma   90.00
#
_symmetry.space_group_name_H-M   'P 1'
#
loop_
_entity.id
_entity.type
_entity.pdbx_description
1 polymer ?
#
loop_
_entity_poly.entity_id
_entity_poly.type
_entity_poly.pdbx_seq_one_letter_code
_entity_poly.pdbx_strand_id
1 'polypeptide(L)'
;DNKDPVSVQSAMDDIAKKYGGINTIVNAAGFDIPQKFIADIDIDLWKSVMDADINGFFNLIKSGLPYLRESKGSIVFISSAGLFKYPPGDVLSVAPKATIEHVLKGIAKEDGKNGVRANSIALGVIDTGIFHRLREENNTFFDDAWHESVMNTLALKRFGYPEEVANTAVFLASSKAGYITGHCIPVDGGYHI
;
A
#
# COMPACT_ATOMS: atom_id res chain seq x y z
N ASP A 1 -12.47 -9.28 7.96
CA ASP A 1 -11.53 -8.39 8.66
C ASP A 1 -10.12 -8.98 8.60
N ASN A 2 -9.16 -8.25 8.05
CA ASN A 2 -7.78 -8.72 7.91
C ASN A 2 -7.08 -8.95 9.27
N LYS A 3 -7.59 -8.39 10.35
CA LYS A 3 -7.06 -8.61 11.70
C LYS A 3 -7.36 -10.01 12.24
N ASP A 4 -8.36 -10.69 11.69
CA ASP A 4 -8.71 -12.06 12.07
C ASP A 4 -8.02 -13.09 11.14
N PRO A 5 -6.95 -13.75 11.58
CA PRO A 5 -6.21 -14.69 10.75
C PRO A 5 -7.03 -15.91 10.31
N VAL A 6 -8.02 -16.31 11.11
CA VAL A 6 -8.90 -17.47 10.77
C VAL A 6 -9.82 -17.09 9.61
N SER A 7 -10.43 -15.92 9.67
CA SER A 7 -11.28 -15.38 8.60
C SER A 7 -10.49 -15.18 7.30
N VAL A 8 -9.27 -14.66 7.39
CA VAL A 8 -8.39 -14.46 6.23
C VAL A 8 -8.00 -15.81 5.60
N GLN A 9 -7.61 -16.80 6.41
CA GLN A 9 -7.27 -18.13 5.89
C GLN A 9 -8.48 -18.78 5.20
N SER A 10 -9.66 -18.75 5.82
CA SER A 10 -10.89 -19.29 5.22
C SER A 10 -11.20 -18.63 3.88
N ALA A 11 -11.06 -17.30 3.79
CA ALA A 11 -11.30 -16.59 2.54
C ALA A 11 -10.30 -17.00 1.43
N MET A 12 -9.01 -17.18 1.77
CA MET A 12 -8.01 -17.65 0.81
C MET A 12 -8.30 -19.05 0.31
N ASP A 13 -8.69 -19.98 1.21
CA ASP A 13 -9.04 -21.33 0.87
C ASP A 13 -10.27 -21.39 -0.06
N ASP A 14 -11.29 -20.61 0.24
CA ASP A 14 -12.50 -20.50 -0.56
C ASP A 14 -12.22 -19.95 -1.97
N ILE A 15 -11.39 -18.92 -2.07
CA ILE A 15 -10.97 -18.33 -3.36
C ILE A 15 -10.18 -19.36 -4.15
N ALA A 16 -9.18 -20.00 -3.54
CA ALA A 16 -8.36 -21.00 -4.20
C ALA A 16 -9.19 -22.20 -4.69
N LYS A 17 -10.13 -22.68 -3.86
CA LYS A 17 -11.04 -23.75 -4.23
C LYS A 17 -11.97 -23.36 -5.39
N LYS A 18 -12.50 -22.13 -5.38
CA LYS A 18 -13.46 -21.65 -6.38
C LYS A 18 -12.82 -21.40 -7.74
N TYR A 19 -11.58 -20.88 -7.77
CA TYR A 19 -10.92 -20.41 -8.97
C TYR A 19 -9.70 -21.26 -9.39
N GLY A 20 -9.36 -22.30 -8.64
CA GLY A 20 -8.26 -23.21 -8.94
C GLY A 20 -6.88 -22.69 -8.51
N GLY A 21 -6.82 -21.71 -7.61
CA GLY A 21 -5.59 -21.13 -7.09
C GLY A 21 -5.63 -19.61 -6.93
N ILE A 22 -4.51 -19.03 -6.48
CA ILE A 22 -4.31 -17.57 -6.36
C ILE A 22 -3.00 -17.23 -7.05
N ASN A 23 -3.05 -16.34 -8.04
CA ASN A 23 -1.88 -15.92 -8.82
C ASN A 23 -1.33 -14.55 -8.38
N THR A 24 -2.20 -13.70 -7.83
CA THR A 24 -1.80 -12.36 -7.42
C THR A 24 -2.58 -11.91 -6.18
N ILE A 25 -1.88 -11.28 -5.26
CA ILE A 25 -2.49 -10.56 -4.14
C ILE A 25 -2.18 -9.07 -4.35
N VAL A 26 -3.22 -8.25 -4.49
CA VAL A 26 -3.12 -6.80 -4.47
C VAL A 26 -3.68 -6.31 -3.14
N ASN A 27 -2.84 -5.70 -2.31
CA ASN A 27 -3.29 -5.08 -1.08
C ASN A 27 -3.37 -3.56 -1.25
N ALA A 28 -4.59 -3.06 -1.33
CA ALA A 28 -4.93 -1.63 -1.35
C ALA A 28 -5.79 -1.25 -0.11
N ALA A 29 -5.90 -2.15 0.86
CA ALA A 29 -6.58 -1.89 2.11
C ALA A 29 -5.66 -1.14 3.08
N GLY A 30 -6.26 -0.30 3.93
CA GLY A 30 -5.59 0.40 5.01
C GLY A 30 -6.61 0.96 5.98
N PHE A 31 -6.15 1.33 7.17
CA PHE A 31 -7.00 1.97 8.16
C PHE A 31 -7.40 3.38 7.69
N ASP A 32 -8.62 3.79 7.98
CA ASP A 32 -9.09 5.14 7.71
C ASP A 32 -8.55 6.10 8.79
N ILE A 33 -7.51 6.85 8.45
CA ILE A 33 -6.73 7.65 9.39
C ILE A 33 -7.08 9.14 9.33
N PRO A 34 -7.07 9.84 10.47
CA PRO A 34 -7.01 11.29 10.49
C PRO A 34 -5.58 11.79 10.24
N GLN A 35 -5.44 13.01 9.73
CA GLN A 35 -4.16 13.70 9.66
C GLN A 35 -3.86 14.34 11.03
N LYS A 36 -2.74 13.94 11.67
CA LYS A 36 -2.36 14.45 13.01
C LYS A 36 -0.84 14.53 13.15
N PHE A 37 -0.36 15.55 13.86
CA PHE A 37 1.03 15.56 14.30
C PHE A 37 1.30 14.47 15.34
N ILE A 38 2.54 13.99 15.39
CA ILE A 38 2.92 12.85 16.26
C ILE A 38 2.54 13.10 17.73
N ALA A 39 2.71 14.33 18.21
CA ALA A 39 2.39 14.70 19.59
C ALA A 39 0.88 14.60 19.94
N ASP A 40 0.02 14.64 18.93
CA ASP A 40 -1.44 14.69 19.10
C ASP A 40 -2.11 13.33 18.81
N ILE A 41 -1.31 12.29 18.58
CA ILE A 41 -1.83 10.95 18.30
C ILE A 41 -2.07 10.19 19.59
N ASP A 42 -3.30 9.73 19.78
CA ASP A 42 -3.66 8.84 20.88
C ASP A 42 -2.99 7.48 20.70
N ILE A 43 -2.52 6.90 21.80
CA ILE A 43 -1.86 5.58 21.78
C ILE A 43 -2.80 4.47 21.29
N ASP A 44 -4.08 4.55 21.56
CA ASP A 44 -5.04 3.53 21.12
C ASP A 44 -5.35 3.66 19.63
N LEU A 45 -5.38 4.88 19.07
CA LEU A 45 -5.44 5.10 17.64
C LEU A 45 -4.19 4.53 16.95
N TRP A 46 -2.99 4.83 17.48
CA TRP A 46 -1.74 4.26 16.98
C TRP A 46 -1.79 2.74 16.94
N LYS A 47 -2.14 2.09 18.05
CA LYS A 47 -2.25 0.62 18.12
C LYS A 47 -3.24 0.06 17.11
N SER A 48 -4.40 0.71 16.96
CA SER A 48 -5.45 0.28 16.04
C SER A 48 -4.98 0.32 14.58
N VAL A 49 -4.25 1.39 14.21
CA VAL A 49 -3.66 1.51 12.86
C VAL A 49 -2.60 0.45 12.63
N MET A 50 -1.65 0.27 13.58
CA MET A 50 -0.59 -0.73 13.44
C MET A 50 -1.17 -2.15 13.36
N ASP A 51 -2.19 -2.45 14.14
CA ASP A 51 -2.85 -3.75 14.13
C ASP A 51 -3.58 -4.00 12.80
N ALA A 52 -4.33 -3.03 12.32
CA ALA A 52 -5.07 -3.18 11.07
C ALA A 52 -4.14 -3.29 9.85
N ASP A 53 -3.14 -2.42 9.76
CA ASP A 53 -2.30 -2.32 8.57
C ASP A 53 -1.17 -3.35 8.58
N ILE A 54 -0.42 -3.47 9.69
CA ILE A 54 0.75 -4.37 9.74
C ILE A 54 0.32 -5.81 9.99
N ASN A 55 -0.43 -6.08 11.07
CA ASN A 55 -0.84 -7.44 11.39
C ASN A 55 -1.84 -7.96 10.36
N GLY A 56 -2.76 -7.10 9.88
CA GLY A 56 -3.69 -7.43 8.81
C GLY A 56 -2.99 -7.79 7.51
N PHE A 57 -1.97 -7.03 7.10
CA PHE A 57 -1.15 -7.38 5.95
C PHE A 57 -0.40 -8.70 6.15
N PHE A 58 0.20 -8.90 7.33
CA PHE A 58 0.94 -10.13 7.61
C PHE A 58 0.04 -11.37 7.58
N ASN A 59 -1.18 -11.30 8.13
CA ASN A 59 -2.17 -12.36 8.06
C ASN A 59 -2.51 -12.72 6.61
N LEU A 60 -2.75 -11.69 5.78
CA LEU A 60 -3.06 -11.85 4.35
C LEU A 60 -1.92 -12.58 3.63
N ILE A 61 -0.69 -12.14 3.84
CA ILE A 61 0.46 -12.72 3.16
C ILE A 61 0.75 -14.15 3.66
N LYS A 62 0.72 -14.37 4.96
CA LYS A 62 0.94 -15.70 5.55
C LYS A 62 -0.04 -16.74 5.00
N SER A 63 -1.31 -16.37 4.88
CA SER A 63 -2.37 -17.23 4.33
C SER A 63 -2.26 -17.41 2.82
N GLY A 64 -1.81 -16.40 2.09
CA GLY A 64 -1.72 -16.40 0.63
C GLY A 64 -0.43 -17.02 0.06
N LEU A 65 0.69 -16.98 0.80
CA LEU A 65 2.00 -17.45 0.32
C LEU A 65 2.00 -18.90 -0.20
N PRO A 66 1.35 -19.89 0.43
CA PRO A 66 1.30 -21.25 -0.10
C PRO A 66 0.77 -21.28 -1.54
N TYR A 67 -0.31 -20.57 -1.83
CA TYR A 67 -0.92 -20.50 -3.16
C TYR A 67 -0.04 -19.75 -4.16
N LEU A 68 0.60 -18.67 -3.72
CA LEU A 68 1.53 -17.91 -4.57
C LEU A 68 2.78 -18.72 -4.93
N ARG A 69 3.25 -19.61 -4.06
CA ARG A 69 4.35 -20.55 -4.37
C ARG A 69 3.95 -21.54 -5.46
N GLU A 70 2.74 -22.09 -5.39
CA GLU A 70 2.22 -23.01 -6.40
C GLU A 70 2.07 -22.35 -7.77
N SER A 71 1.54 -21.12 -7.79
CA SER A 71 1.29 -20.37 -9.02
C SER A 71 2.51 -19.59 -9.54
N LYS A 72 3.62 -19.51 -8.79
CA LYS A 72 4.75 -18.59 -9.02
C LYS A 72 4.27 -17.15 -9.16
N GLY A 73 3.41 -16.77 -8.25
CA GLY A 73 2.59 -15.58 -8.31
C GLY A 73 3.27 -14.28 -7.86
N SER A 74 2.46 -13.26 -7.61
CA SER A 74 2.97 -11.93 -7.24
C SER A 74 2.17 -11.25 -6.15
N ILE A 75 2.84 -10.37 -5.40
CA ILE A 75 2.25 -9.46 -4.44
C ILE A 75 2.48 -8.04 -4.93
N VAL A 76 1.43 -7.23 -4.92
CA VAL A 76 1.49 -5.79 -5.16
C VAL A 76 0.87 -5.07 -3.97
N PHE A 77 1.64 -4.23 -3.31
CA PHE A 77 1.19 -3.43 -2.17
C PHE A 77 1.06 -1.96 -2.56
N ILE A 78 0.00 -1.31 -2.12
CA ILE A 78 -0.20 0.12 -2.30
C ILE A 78 0.42 0.87 -1.13
N SER A 79 1.54 1.51 -1.39
CA SER A 79 2.40 2.22 -0.45
C SER A 79 2.23 3.74 -0.55
N SER A 80 3.21 4.53 -0.12
CA SER A 80 3.15 6.00 -0.15
C SER A 80 4.49 6.61 -0.54
N ALA A 81 4.46 7.65 -1.37
CA ALA A 81 5.62 8.50 -1.64
C ALA A 81 6.11 9.27 -0.39
N GLY A 82 5.29 9.34 0.65
CA GLY A 82 5.67 9.82 1.98
C GLY A 82 6.86 9.07 2.60
N LEU A 83 7.18 7.88 2.12
CA LEU A 83 8.39 7.12 2.50
C LEU A 83 9.67 7.79 2.00
N PHE A 84 9.62 8.50 0.90
CA PHE A 84 10.78 9.17 0.29
C PHE A 84 10.85 10.65 0.69
N LYS A 85 9.70 11.31 0.79
CA LYS A 85 9.56 12.71 1.20
C LYS A 85 8.42 12.82 2.19
N TYR A 86 8.77 12.80 3.48
CA TYR A 86 7.81 12.75 4.58
C TYR A 86 6.89 13.98 4.63
N PRO A 87 5.56 13.82 4.51
CA PRO A 87 4.63 14.93 4.70
C PRO A 87 4.33 15.10 6.20
N PRO A 88 4.39 16.33 6.75
CA PRO A 88 4.03 16.57 8.14
C PRO A 88 2.60 16.06 8.46
N GLY A 89 2.42 15.43 9.63
CA GLY A 89 1.14 14.91 10.07
C GLY A 89 0.76 13.54 9.53
N ASP A 90 1.59 12.86 8.71
CA ASP A 90 1.25 11.63 8.00
C ASP A 90 1.86 10.35 8.61
N VAL A 91 2.30 10.39 9.87
CA VAL A 91 2.98 9.23 10.47
C VAL A 91 2.09 7.98 10.55
N LEU A 92 0.78 8.15 10.74
CA LEU A 92 -0.19 7.03 10.77
C LEU A 92 -0.28 6.30 9.41
N SER A 93 -0.03 7.00 8.31
CA SER A 93 0.08 6.40 6.98
C SER A 93 1.46 5.80 6.72
N VAL A 94 2.50 6.57 7.00
CA VAL A 94 3.87 6.24 6.56
C VAL A 94 4.50 5.13 7.40
N ALA A 95 4.30 5.12 8.72
CA ALA A 95 4.96 4.15 9.61
C ALA A 95 4.58 2.69 9.31
N PRO A 96 3.29 2.32 9.18
CA PRO A 96 2.95 0.95 8.81
C PRO A 96 3.46 0.58 7.41
N LYS A 97 3.39 1.50 6.46
CA LYS A 97 3.88 1.26 5.09
C LYS A 97 5.40 1.02 5.05
N ALA A 98 6.18 1.77 5.85
CA ALA A 98 7.62 1.52 5.99
C ALA A 98 7.93 0.10 6.50
N THR A 99 7.15 -0.38 7.47
CA THR A 99 7.26 -1.75 7.98
C THR A 99 6.95 -2.77 6.88
N ILE A 100 5.84 -2.58 6.16
CA ILE A 100 5.41 -3.49 5.09
C ILE A 100 6.43 -3.54 3.95
N GLU A 101 7.06 -2.40 3.59
CA GLU A 101 8.13 -2.39 2.59
C GLU A 101 9.29 -3.34 2.93
N HIS A 102 9.66 -3.44 4.21
CA HIS A 102 10.68 -4.38 4.64
C HIS A 102 10.20 -5.84 4.65
N VAL A 103 8.93 -6.08 4.97
CA VAL A 103 8.30 -7.40 4.84
C VAL A 103 8.31 -7.85 3.37
N LEU A 104 7.96 -6.97 2.43
CA LEU A 104 8.00 -7.28 0.99
C LEU A 104 9.42 -7.62 0.50
N LYS A 105 10.45 -6.92 0.97
CA LYS A 105 11.85 -7.26 0.68
C LYS A 105 12.22 -8.64 1.23
N GLY A 106 11.75 -8.97 2.44
CA GLY A 106 11.89 -10.29 3.04
C GLY A 106 11.28 -11.37 2.14
N ILE A 107 10.03 -11.19 1.73
CA ILE A 107 9.32 -12.13 0.83
C ILE A 107 10.07 -12.28 -0.50
N ALA A 108 10.49 -11.17 -1.12
CA ALA A 108 11.24 -11.20 -2.37
C ALA A 108 12.53 -12.03 -2.26
N LYS A 109 13.23 -11.97 -1.11
CA LYS A 109 14.46 -12.74 -0.86
C LYS A 109 14.19 -14.20 -0.51
N GLU A 110 13.21 -14.47 0.32
CA GLU A 110 12.95 -15.80 0.87
C GLU A 110 12.16 -16.67 -0.12
N ASP A 111 11.17 -16.08 -0.80
CA ASP A 111 10.26 -16.76 -1.72
C ASP A 111 10.54 -16.56 -3.21
N GLY A 112 11.52 -15.73 -3.55
CA GLY A 112 12.00 -15.60 -4.93
C GLY A 112 12.46 -16.91 -5.56
N LYS A 113 13.07 -17.82 -4.77
CA LYS A 113 13.42 -19.18 -5.20
C LYS A 113 12.21 -20.03 -5.60
N ASN A 114 11.03 -19.72 -5.08
CA ASN A 114 9.76 -20.36 -5.41
C ASN A 114 9.04 -19.66 -6.57
N GLY A 115 9.65 -18.61 -7.16
CA GLY A 115 9.10 -17.82 -8.25
C GLY A 115 8.14 -16.71 -7.80
N VAL A 116 7.97 -16.48 -6.50
CA VAL A 116 7.10 -15.41 -5.97
C VAL A 116 7.81 -14.05 -6.10
N ARG A 117 7.08 -13.06 -6.61
CA ARG A 117 7.55 -11.67 -6.68
C ARG A 117 6.75 -10.80 -5.71
N ALA A 118 7.39 -9.81 -5.09
CA ALA A 118 6.74 -8.90 -4.16
C ALA A 118 7.25 -7.47 -4.44
N ASN A 119 6.34 -6.57 -4.80
CA ASN A 119 6.64 -5.18 -5.11
C ASN A 119 5.57 -4.28 -4.52
N SER A 120 5.86 -2.99 -4.47
CA SER A 120 4.91 -1.97 -4.04
C SER A 120 4.87 -0.79 -4.99
N ILE A 121 3.83 0.03 -4.84
CA ILE A 121 3.61 1.27 -5.58
C ILE A 121 3.54 2.40 -4.55
N ALA A 122 4.51 3.30 -4.58
CA ALA A 122 4.51 4.49 -3.73
C ALA A 122 3.65 5.58 -4.37
N LEU A 123 2.45 5.77 -3.82
CA LEU A 123 1.53 6.78 -4.32
C LEU A 123 1.96 8.19 -3.93
N GLY A 124 1.85 9.15 -4.87
CA GLY A 124 1.69 10.56 -4.56
C GLY A 124 0.25 10.90 -4.13
N VAL A 125 -0.16 12.12 -4.36
CA VAL A 125 -1.55 12.53 -4.14
C VAL A 125 -2.40 12.06 -5.32
N ILE A 126 -3.36 11.18 -5.04
CA ILE A 126 -4.29 10.62 -6.03
C ILE A 126 -5.68 11.21 -5.82
N ASP A 127 -6.29 11.67 -6.90
CA ASP A 127 -7.59 12.37 -6.89
C ASP A 127 -8.75 11.39 -6.67
N THR A 128 -8.80 10.80 -5.47
CA THR A 128 -9.83 9.81 -5.08
C THR A 128 -9.82 9.51 -3.58
N GLY A 129 -10.83 8.78 -3.12
CA GLY A 129 -10.89 8.09 -1.83
C GLY A 129 -10.66 8.99 -0.62
N ILE A 130 -9.73 8.58 0.24
CA ILE A 130 -9.41 9.25 1.51
C ILE A 130 -9.00 10.72 1.31
N PHE A 131 -8.38 11.06 0.18
CA PHE A 131 -7.99 12.43 -0.12
C PHE A 131 -9.22 13.36 -0.25
N HIS A 132 -10.30 12.91 -0.93
CA HIS A 132 -11.54 13.67 -1.02
C HIS A 132 -12.16 13.88 0.35
N ARG A 133 -12.28 12.81 1.15
CA ARG A 133 -12.80 12.91 2.52
C ARG A 133 -12.02 13.89 3.39
N LEU A 134 -10.69 13.80 3.39
CA LEU A 134 -9.83 14.68 4.20
C LEU A 134 -9.97 16.16 3.79
N ARG A 135 -10.21 16.46 2.51
CA ARG A 135 -10.49 17.82 2.05
C ARG A 135 -11.87 18.31 2.50
N GLU A 136 -12.90 17.45 2.46
CA GLU A 136 -14.27 17.78 2.85
C GLU A 136 -14.42 18.02 4.37
N GLU A 137 -13.61 17.37 5.19
CA GLU A 137 -13.63 17.50 6.66
C GLU A 137 -13.10 18.85 7.19
N ASN A 138 -12.92 19.86 6.33
CA ASN A 138 -12.39 21.18 6.69
C ASN A 138 -11.04 21.08 7.42
N ASN A 139 -10.21 20.16 6.97
CA ASN A 139 -8.95 19.81 7.60
C ASN A 139 -7.89 20.86 7.27
N THR A 140 -7.32 21.49 8.28
CA THR A 140 -6.26 22.51 8.16
C THR A 140 -4.98 22.02 7.45
N PHE A 141 -4.82 20.70 7.29
CA PHE A 141 -3.72 20.09 6.53
C PHE A 141 -3.91 20.13 5.02
N PHE A 142 -5.13 20.35 4.50
CA PHE A 142 -5.46 20.27 3.08
C PHE A 142 -6.15 21.56 2.57
N ASP A 143 -5.73 22.70 3.09
CA ASP A 143 -6.18 24.02 2.68
C ASP A 143 -5.60 24.45 1.32
N ASP A 144 -5.97 25.64 0.86
CA ASP A 144 -5.48 26.18 -0.41
C ASP A 144 -3.96 26.40 -0.42
N ALA A 145 -3.37 26.75 0.72
CA ALA A 145 -1.92 26.91 0.85
C ALA A 145 -1.19 25.58 0.71
N TRP A 146 -1.74 24.52 1.30
CA TRP A 146 -1.25 23.15 1.09
C TRP A 146 -1.36 22.76 -0.39
N HIS A 147 -2.53 23.01 -1.02
CA HIS A 147 -2.75 22.69 -2.43
C HIS A 147 -1.70 23.36 -3.33
N GLU A 148 -1.47 24.65 -3.14
CA GLU A 148 -0.46 25.41 -3.90
C GLU A 148 0.95 24.85 -3.65
N SER A 149 1.30 24.56 -2.41
CA SER A 149 2.59 23.97 -2.01
C SER A 149 2.82 22.63 -2.69
N VAL A 150 1.81 21.74 -2.69
CA VAL A 150 1.91 20.43 -3.35
C VAL A 150 2.03 20.58 -4.87
N MET A 151 1.21 21.43 -5.49
CA MET A 151 1.30 21.71 -6.94
C MET A 151 2.67 22.27 -7.34
N ASN A 152 3.28 23.09 -6.50
CA ASN A 152 4.63 23.59 -6.75
C ASN A 152 5.69 22.50 -6.67
N THR A 153 5.48 21.49 -5.84
CA THR A 153 6.38 20.34 -5.68
C THR A 153 6.24 19.33 -6.83
N LEU A 154 5.01 19.07 -7.29
CA LEU A 154 4.74 18.10 -8.35
C LEU A 154 5.36 18.51 -9.68
N ALA A 155 6.18 17.64 -10.28
CA ALA A 155 6.73 17.88 -11.61
C ALA A 155 5.64 17.91 -12.67
N LEU A 156 4.63 17.04 -12.59
CA LEU A 156 3.52 16.97 -13.54
C LEU A 156 2.40 17.98 -13.30
N LYS A 157 2.49 18.79 -12.23
CA LYS A 157 1.56 19.91 -11.92
C LYS A 157 0.08 19.50 -11.87
N ARG A 158 -0.20 18.28 -11.48
CA ARG A 158 -1.55 17.74 -11.24
C ARG A 158 -1.51 16.58 -10.26
N PHE A 159 -2.62 16.25 -9.65
CA PHE A 159 -2.79 15.00 -8.92
C PHE A 159 -2.85 13.81 -9.88
N GLY A 160 -2.53 12.63 -9.37
CA GLY A 160 -2.63 11.38 -10.12
C GLY A 160 -4.09 10.88 -10.20
N TYR A 161 -4.37 10.04 -11.18
CA TYR A 161 -5.66 9.36 -11.30
C TYR A 161 -5.56 7.91 -10.82
N PRO A 162 -6.64 7.32 -10.28
CA PRO A 162 -6.66 5.92 -9.84
C PRO A 162 -6.21 4.94 -10.92
N GLU A 163 -6.53 5.21 -12.18
CA GLU A 163 -6.18 4.38 -13.33
C GLU A 163 -4.66 4.30 -13.57
N GLU A 164 -3.92 5.38 -13.24
CA GLU A 164 -2.46 5.40 -13.38
C GLU A 164 -1.81 4.44 -12.39
N VAL A 165 -2.37 4.36 -11.17
CA VAL A 165 -1.98 3.39 -10.16
C VAL A 165 -2.37 1.97 -10.56
N ALA A 166 -3.62 1.78 -11.02
CA ALA A 166 -4.14 0.48 -11.43
C ALA A 166 -3.33 -0.11 -12.59
N ASN A 167 -2.96 0.71 -13.58
CA ASN A 167 -2.11 0.28 -14.70
C ASN A 167 -0.74 -0.22 -14.24
N THR A 168 -0.13 0.46 -13.26
CA THR A 168 1.14 0.03 -12.66
C THR A 168 0.96 -1.27 -11.87
N ALA A 169 -0.13 -1.41 -11.12
CA ALA A 169 -0.44 -2.63 -10.37
C ALA A 169 -0.63 -3.83 -11.32
N VAL A 170 -1.38 -3.66 -12.40
CA VAL A 170 -1.58 -4.70 -13.44
C VAL A 170 -0.24 -5.08 -14.09
N PHE A 171 0.61 -4.10 -14.41
CA PHE A 171 1.94 -4.38 -14.94
C PHE A 171 2.78 -5.20 -13.96
N LEU A 172 2.87 -4.80 -12.68
CA LEU A 172 3.65 -5.51 -11.66
C LEU A 172 3.10 -6.92 -11.37
N ALA A 173 1.78 -7.10 -11.46
CA ALA A 173 1.14 -8.41 -11.32
C ALA A 173 1.41 -9.34 -12.52
N SER A 174 1.65 -8.80 -13.69
CA SER A 174 1.80 -9.55 -14.94
C SER A 174 3.18 -10.20 -15.11
N SER A 175 3.26 -11.14 -16.06
CA SER A 175 4.53 -11.76 -16.48
C SER A 175 5.51 -10.77 -17.11
N LYS A 176 5.05 -9.60 -17.56
CA LYS A 176 5.91 -8.52 -18.09
C LYS A 176 6.86 -7.95 -17.05
N ALA A 177 6.50 -8.04 -15.77
CA ALA A 177 7.33 -7.67 -14.63
C ALA A 177 8.13 -8.86 -14.06
N GLY A 178 8.36 -9.91 -14.84
CA GLY A 178 8.92 -11.19 -14.40
C GLY A 178 10.31 -11.12 -13.76
N TYR A 179 11.05 -10.03 -13.94
CA TYR A 179 12.37 -9.82 -13.32
C TYR A 179 12.39 -8.63 -12.34
N ILE A 180 11.21 -8.16 -11.90
CA ILE A 180 11.05 -7.07 -10.94
C ILE A 180 10.52 -7.66 -9.63
N THR A 181 11.31 -7.58 -8.56
CA THR A 181 10.91 -8.01 -7.21
C THR A 181 11.69 -7.23 -6.14
N GLY A 182 11.07 -6.97 -4.99
CA GLY A 182 11.64 -6.23 -3.87
C GLY A 182 11.72 -4.72 -4.08
N HIS A 183 10.99 -4.19 -5.07
CA HIS A 183 11.02 -2.77 -5.45
C HIS A 183 9.75 -2.02 -5.04
N CYS A 184 9.94 -0.77 -4.64
CA CYS A 184 8.90 0.22 -4.44
C CYS A 184 8.95 1.20 -5.63
N ILE A 185 7.89 1.22 -6.45
CA ILE A 185 7.82 2.01 -7.68
C ILE A 185 7.02 3.29 -7.41
N PRO A 186 7.61 4.48 -7.52
CA PRO A 186 6.87 5.73 -7.37
C PRO A 186 5.88 5.96 -8.51
N VAL A 187 4.62 6.28 -8.15
CA VAL A 187 3.57 6.80 -9.03
C VAL A 187 3.05 8.06 -8.36
N ASP A 188 3.81 9.13 -8.45
CA ASP A 188 3.68 10.30 -7.60
C ASP A 188 3.82 11.66 -8.33
N GLY A 189 3.84 11.63 -9.65
CA GLY A 189 3.96 12.84 -10.46
C GLY A 189 5.27 13.62 -10.26
N GLY A 190 6.31 12.96 -9.74
CA GLY A 190 7.60 13.57 -9.40
C GLY A 190 7.61 14.30 -8.05
N TYR A 191 6.73 13.90 -7.12
CA TYR A 191 6.64 14.52 -5.78
C TYR A 191 7.93 14.36 -4.96
N HIS A 192 8.59 13.24 -5.05
CA HIS A 192 9.73 12.88 -4.18
C HIS A 192 11.10 13.31 -4.71
N ILE A 193 11.19 13.83 -5.91
CA ILE A 193 12.44 14.30 -6.55
C ILE A 193 12.67 15.80 -6.36
#